data_38b3cc531cc1b821ba22a911feb1cc72
#
_entry.id   38b3cc531cc1b821ba22a911feb1cc72
#
_cell.length_a   1.000
_cell.length_b   1.000
_cell.length_c   1.000
_cell.angle_alpha   90.00
_cell.angle_beta   90.00
_cell.angle_gamma   90.00
#
_symmetry.space_group_name_H-M   'P 1'
#
loop_
_entity.id
_entity.type
_entity.pdbx_description
1 polymer ?
#
loop_
_entity_poly.entity_id
_entity_poly.type
_entity_poly.pdbx_seq_one_letter_code
_entity_poly.pdbx_strand_id
1 'polypeptide(L)'
;MSNLVDEFNSDMWTVYTGAKEECNYNATRYLQMISNRGGLATAKKLLAENKSQYGLTALYKCNRLDLTVEALVLKEKYRSLFTEKELKAARKRLGDLHYVPTY
;
A
#
# COMPACT_ATOMS: atom_id res chain seq x y z
N MET A 1 21.92 2.61 10.98
CA MET A 1 21.60 2.29 9.59
C MET A 1 20.19 1.73 9.52
N SER A 2 19.34 2.34 8.71
CA SER A 2 18.00 1.77 8.50
C SER A 2 18.12 0.52 7.63
N ASN A 3 17.29 -0.48 7.91
CA ASN A 3 17.21 -1.66 7.07
C ASN A 3 15.97 -1.53 6.14
N LEU A 4 15.82 -2.49 5.24
CA LEU A 4 14.75 -2.45 4.24
C LEU A 4 13.36 -2.43 4.89
N VAL A 5 13.17 -3.15 6.00
CA VAL A 5 11.90 -3.17 6.72
C VAL A 5 11.59 -1.79 7.29
N ASP A 6 12.60 -1.12 7.85
CA ASP A 6 12.42 0.23 8.40
C ASP A 6 12.05 1.23 7.30
N GLU A 7 12.68 1.11 6.13
CA GLU A 7 12.34 1.94 4.98
C GLU A 7 10.90 1.71 4.55
N PHE A 8 10.49 0.45 4.47
CA PHE A 8 9.13 0.11 4.09
C PHE A 8 8.12 0.67 5.10
N ASN A 9 8.40 0.52 6.39
CA ASN A 9 7.53 1.05 7.43
C ASN A 9 7.38 2.57 7.31
N SER A 10 8.46 3.26 7.03
CA SER A 10 8.45 4.71 6.82
C SER A 10 7.59 5.09 5.61
N ASP A 11 7.73 4.34 4.52
CA ASP A 11 6.97 4.60 3.30
C ASP A 11 5.47 4.31 3.49
N MET A 12 5.12 3.39 4.38
CA MET A 12 3.72 3.14 4.71
C MET A 12 3.06 4.35 5.37
N TRP A 13 3.81 5.11 6.20
CA TRP A 13 3.32 6.37 6.74
C TRP A 13 3.12 7.40 5.62
N THR A 14 4.02 7.41 4.64
CA THR A 14 3.92 8.30 3.49
C THR A 14 2.68 8.01 2.65
N VAL A 15 2.27 6.74 2.56
CA VAL A 15 1.00 6.38 1.90
C VAL A 15 -0.17 7.08 2.59
N TYR A 16 -0.19 7.07 3.92
CA TYR A 16 -1.24 7.74 4.69
C TYR A 16 -1.26 9.25 4.43
N THR A 17 -0.09 9.90 4.58
CA THR A 17 0.00 11.35 4.41
C THR A 17 -0.29 11.76 2.97
N GLY A 18 0.17 10.97 1.99
CA GLY A 18 -0.08 11.25 0.58
C GLY A 18 -1.57 11.19 0.25
N ALA A 19 -2.26 10.16 0.75
CA ALA A 19 -3.70 10.05 0.52
C ALA A 19 -4.46 11.22 1.13
N LYS A 20 -4.04 11.65 2.30
CA LYS A 20 -4.68 12.78 2.98
C LYS A 20 -4.44 14.10 2.25
N GLU A 21 -3.20 14.36 1.86
CA GLU A 21 -2.82 15.63 1.21
C GLU A 21 -3.28 15.71 -0.24
N GLU A 22 -3.13 14.63 -0.99
CA GLU A 22 -3.39 14.64 -2.42
C GLU A 22 -4.83 14.30 -2.79
N CYS A 23 -5.48 13.48 -1.97
CA CYS A 23 -6.82 12.99 -2.26
C CYS A 23 -7.85 13.39 -1.21
N ASN A 24 -7.43 14.16 -0.21
CA ASN A 24 -8.28 14.56 0.91
C ASN A 24 -8.95 13.35 1.59
N TYR A 25 -8.23 12.22 1.63
CA TYR A 25 -8.74 10.98 2.20
C TYR A 25 -8.04 10.69 3.51
N ASN A 26 -8.79 10.67 4.61
CA ASN A 26 -8.26 10.39 5.94
C ASN A 26 -8.44 8.90 6.26
N ALA A 27 -7.40 8.12 6.04
CA ALA A 27 -7.44 6.66 6.22
C ALA A 27 -7.20 6.29 7.69
N THR A 28 -8.16 6.61 8.56
CA THR A 28 -8.04 6.43 10.01
C THR A 28 -7.79 4.96 10.39
N ARG A 29 -8.51 4.03 9.78
CA ARG A 29 -8.33 2.60 10.07
C ARG A 29 -6.91 2.14 9.70
N TYR A 30 -6.43 2.58 8.55
CA TYR A 30 -5.08 2.28 8.08
C TYR A 30 -4.04 2.82 9.07
N LEU A 31 -4.23 4.05 9.54
CA LEU A 31 -3.34 4.66 10.52
C LEU A 31 -3.30 3.86 11.81
N GLN A 32 -4.45 3.40 12.28
CA GLN A 32 -4.54 2.58 13.48
C GLN A 32 -3.80 1.25 13.30
N MET A 33 -3.93 0.63 12.13
CA MET A 33 -3.27 -0.63 11.83
C MET A 33 -1.75 -0.48 11.84
N ILE A 34 -1.23 0.58 11.24
CA ILE A 34 0.21 0.86 11.25
C ILE A 34 0.69 1.08 12.67
N SER A 35 -0.05 1.85 13.47
CA SER A 35 0.32 2.14 14.85
C SER A 35 0.34 0.88 15.72
N ASN A 36 -0.58 -0.05 15.46
CA ASN A 36 -0.73 -1.23 16.29
C ASN A 36 0.20 -2.37 15.90
N ARG A 37 0.49 -2.55 14.61
CA ARG A 37 1.23 -3.72 14.15
C ARG A 37 2.41 -3.42 13.22
N GLY A 38 2.65 -2.14 12.92
CA GLY A 38 3.72 -1.74 12.02
C GLY A 38 3.33 -1.83 10.56
N GLY A 39 4.14 -1.20 9.70
CA GLY A 39 3.82 -1.08 8.28
C GLY A 39 3.85 -2.40 7.52
N LEU A 40 4.89 -3.21 7.73
CA LEU A 40 5.03 -4.48 7.00
C LEU A 40 3.89 -5.44 7.33
N ALA A 41 3.58 -5.63 8.62
CA ALA A 41 2.50 -6.51 9.03
C ALA A 41 1.15 -6.00 8.51
N THR A 42 0.95 -4.68 8.50
CA THR A 42 -0.26 -4.07 7.95
C THR A 42 -0.40 -4.36 6.46
N ALA A 43 0.68 -4.19 5.70
CA ALA A 43 0.65 -4.46 4.26
C ALA A 43 0.29 -5.93 3.98
N LYS A 44 0.91 -6.86 4.70
CA LYS A 44 0.63 -8.28 4.52
C LYS A 44 -0.82 -8.63 4.86
N LYS A 45 -1.35 -8.03 5.92
CA LYS A 45 -2.75 -8.23 6.29
C LYS A 45 -3.70 -7.72 5.20
N LEU A 46 -3.44 -6.52 4.69
CA LEU A 46 -4.28 -5.93 3.65
C LEU A 46 -4.25 -6.76 2.36
N LEU A 47 -3.09 -7.31 2.01
CA LEU A 47 -2.98 -8.15 0.83
C LEU A 47 -3.65 -9.50 1.00
N ALA A 48 -3.77 -9.98 2.24
CA ALA A 48 -4.43 -11.25 2.53
C ALA A 48 -5.95 -11.12 2.54
N GLU A 49 -6.49 -9.92 2.71
CA GLU A 49 -7.93 -9.69 2.69
C GLU A 49 -8.48 -9.79 1.27
N ASN A 50 -9.69 -10.33 1.13
CA ASN A 50 -10.33 -10.50 -0.18
C ASN A 50 -10.89 -9.19 -0.74
N LYS A 51 -11.00 -8.17 0.09
CA LYS A 51 -11.57 -6.87 -0.30
C LYS A 51 -10.57 -5.75 -0.04
N SER A 52 -10.53 -4.78 -0.95
CA SER A 52 -9.78 -3.55 -0.71
C SER A 52 -10.57 -2.68 0.26
N GLN A 53 -10.04 -2.48 1.46
CA GLN A 53 -10.77 -1.83 2.53
C GLN A 53 -10.30 -0.41 2.83
N TYR A 54 -9.08 -0.06 2.46
CA TYR A 54 -8.42 1.12 3.01
C TYR A 54 -8.37 2.31 2.05
N GLY A 55 -9.27 2.38 1.12
CA GLY A 55 -9.37 3.55 0.27
C GLY A 55 -8.80 3.43 -1.13
N LEU A 56 -8.61 2.19 -1.61
CA LEU A 56 -8.17 1.99 -2.98
C LEU A 56 -9.10 2.70 -3.96
N THR A 57 -10.41 2.64 -3.71
CA THR A 57 -11.41 3.33 -4.52
C THR A 57 -11.23 4.84 -4.46
N ALA A 58 -10.95 5.39 -3.27
CA ALA A 58 -10.75 6.84 -3.11
C ALA A 58 -9.54 7.32 -3.90
N LEU A 59 -8.45 6.56 -3.85
CA LEU A 59 -7.23 6.90 -4.59
C LEU A 59 -7.42 6.71 -6.10
N TYR A 60 -8.23 5.74 -6.48
CA TYR A 60 -8.61 5.55 -7.88
C TYR A 60 -9.38 6.78 -8.40
N LYS A 61 -10.35 7.25 -7.62
CA LYS A 61 -11.19 8.39 -8.00
C LYS A 61 -10.41 9.69 -8.13
N CYS A 62 -9.35 9.89 -7.34
CA CYS A 62 -8.52 11.07 -7.46
C CYS A 62 -7.32 10.86 -8.39
N ASN A 63 -7.27 9.71 -9.07
CA ASN A 63 -6.24 9.37 -10.06
C ASN A 63 -4.83 9.30 -9.45
N ARG A 64 -4.74 8.77 -8.23
CA ARG A 64 -3.47 8.64 -7.51
C ARG A 64 -3.27 7.21 -6.99
N LEU A 65 -3.43 6.22 -7.86
CA LEU A 65 -3.17 4.82 -7.50
C LEU A 65 -1.71 4.55 -7.17
N ASP A 66 -0.81 5.45 -7.55
CA ASP A 66 0.59 5.39 -7.17
C ASP A 66 0.80 5.54 -5.66
N LEU A 67 -0.19 6.07 -4.94
CA LEU A 67 -0.13 6.25 -3.49
C LEU A 67 -0.71 5.08 -2.72
N THR A 68 -1.04 3.98 -3.38
CA THR A 68 -1.63 2.81 -2.72
C THR A 68 -0.57 1.92 -2.09
N VAL A 69 -0.99 1.11 -1.12
CA VAL A 69 -0.14 0.07 -0.53
C VAL A 69 0.26 -0.94 -1.61
N GLU A 70 -0.66 -1.29 -2.51
CA GLU A 70 -0.38 -2.21 -3.60
C GLU A 70 0.77 -1.70 -4.48
N ALA A 71 0.76 -0.43 -4.83
CA ALA A 71 1.84 0.14 -5.64
C ALA A 71 3.17 0.15 -4.88
N LEU A 72 3.12 0.46 -3.58
CA LEU A 72 4.33 0.46 -2.74
C LEU A 72 4.96 -0.92 -2.65
N VAL A 73 4.13 -1.95 -2.44
CA VAL A 73 4.58 -3.34 -2.33
C VAL A 73 5.29 -3.79 -3.60
N LEU A 74 4.86 -3.30 -4.76
CA LEU A 74 5.41 -3.72 -6.05
C LEU A 74 6.70 -3.01 -6.43
N LYS A 75 7.17 -2.04 -5.65
CA LYS A 75 8.46 -1.43 -5.90
C LYS A 75 9.55 -2.49 -5.82
N GLU A 76 10.46 -2.46 -6.79
CA GLU A 76 11.48 -3.49 -6.91
C GLU A 76 12.24 -3.74 -5.61
N LYS A 77 12.63 -2.68 -4.91
CA LYS A 77 13.40 -2.80 -3.67
C LYS A 77 12.64 -3.49 -2.54
N TYR A 78 11.31 -3.52 -2.59
CA TYR A 78 10.51 -4.11 -1.52
C TYR A 78 9.97 -5.50 -1.83
N ARG A 79 10.12 -5.98 -3.07
CA ARG A 79 9.56 -7.28 -3.47
C ARG A 79 10.08 -8.44 -2.64
N SER A 80 11.33 -8.36 -2.16
CA SER A 80 11.91 -9.42 -1.35
C SER A 80 11.24 -9.57 0.02
N LEU A 81 10.49 -8.58 0.46
CA LEU A 81 9.75 -8.64 1.73
C LEU A 81 8.43 -9.40 1.61
N PHE A 82 8.01 -9.75 0.41
CA PHE A 82 6.70 -10.33 0.15
C PHE A 82 6.79 -11.65 -0.61
N THR A 83 5.77 -12.49 -0.43
CA THR A 83 5.67 -13.74 -1.18
C THR A 83 5.12 -13.48 -2.58
N GLU A 84 5.30 -14.46 -3.48
CA GLU A 84 4.72 -14.37 -4.83
C GLU A 84 3.20 -14.20 -4.78
N LYS A 85 2.55 -14.86 -3.84
CA LYS A 85 1.10 -14.76 -3.67
C LYS A 85 0.69 -13.33 -3.31
N GLU A 86 1.47 -12.69 -2.42
CA GLU A 86 1.20 -11.31 -2.01
C GLU A 86 1.43 -10.34 -3.16
N LEU A 87 2.52 -10.51 -3.89
CA LEU A 87 2.82 -9.66 -5.05
C LEU A 87 1.76 -9.82 -6.14
N LYS A 88 1.31 -11.04 -6.37
CA LYS A 88 0.27 -11.32 -7.35
C LYS A 88 -1.06 -10.65 -6.98
N ALA A 89 -1.41 -10.68 -5.69
CA ALA A 89 -2.61 -10.01 -5.20
C ALA A 89 -2.55 -8.50 -5.45
N ALA A 90 -1.39 -7.88 -5.19
CA ALA A 90 -1.20 -6.46 -5.43
C ALA A 90 -1.35 -6.12 -6.91
N ARG A 91 -0.72 -6.90 -7.79
CA ARG A 91 -0.82 -6.69 -9.24
C ARG A 91 -2.26 -6.84 -9.73
N LYS A 92 -2.97 -7.84 -9.21
CA LYS A 92 -4.36 -8.07 -9.61
C LYS A 92 -5.26 -6.89 -9.25
N ARG A 93 -5.13 -6.38 -8.03
CA ARG A 93 -5.96 -5.27 -7.57
C ARG A 93 -5.73 -4.01 -8.42
N LEU A 94 -4.48 -3.70 -8.72
CA LEU A 94 -4.16 -2.55 -9.58
C LEU A 94 -4.59 -2.80 -11.02
N GLY A 95 -4.41 -4.02 -11.52
CA GLY A 95 -4.83 -4.39 -12.87
C GLY A 95 -6.32 -4.30 -13.07
N ASP A 96 -7.11 -4.65 -12.06
CA ASP A 96 -8.57 -4.53 -12.10
C ASP A 96 -9.00 -3.07 -12.27
N LEU A 97 -8.16 -2.13 -11.89
CA LEU A 97 -8.39 -0.69 -12.05
C LEU A 97 -7.60 -0.10 -13.22
N HIS A 98 -7.05 -0.97 -14.06
CA HIS A 98 -6.29 -0.60 -15.27
C HIS A 98 -5.04 0.22 -14.96
N TYR A 99 -4.42 -0.03 -13.82
CA TYR A 99 -3.19 0.66 -13.42
C TYR A 99 -2.01 -0.31 -13.44
N VAL A 100 -0.95 0.07 -14.14
CA VAL A 100 0.28 -0.71 -14.19
C VAL A 100 1.41 0.17 -13.65
N PRO A 101 2.05 -0.23 -12.53
CA PRO A 101 3.20 0.51 -12.01
C PRO A 101 4.34 0.56 -13.04
N THR A 102 5.07 1.65 -13.03
CA THR A 102 6.19 1.86 -13.98
C THR A 102 7.52 1.31 -13.47
N TYR A 103 7.54 0.74 -12.29
CA TYR A 103 8.76 0.19 -11.69
C TYR A 103 8.69 -1.31 -11.48
#